data_1e9a1f83473581961952b874061c76cb
#
_entry.id   1e9a1f83473581961952b874061c76cb
#
_cell.length_a   1.000
_cell.length_b   1.000
_cell.length_c   1.000
_cell.angle_alpha   90.00
_cell.angle_beta   90.00
_cell.angle_gamma   90.00
#
_symmetry.space_group_name_H-M   'P 1'
#
loop_
_entity.id
_entity.type
_entity.pdbx_description
1 polymer ?
#
loop_
_entity_poly.entity_id
_entity_poly.type
_entity_poly.pdbx_seq_one_letter_code
_entity_poly.pdbx_strand_id
1 'polypeptide(L)'
;MSQQEIKGNLAKLLATENLVVEHRNVPTAQFNVDTRVLTLPNWDKASSIVYDMLVGHEVGHALFTPNEDWTLKVKVPQSYVNVIEDVRIEKLMKRKYPGLRKSFAGGYAELNALDFFEIQDENLEEFALIDRINLHYKVGASALIPFADEERVFVTRAENTETFDEVLSLAEEIRQFVEAQQKEQQQNQQESSLNNEDGKLELNQDGQGEESDDTEKQQQQQSQSGGDDLTDEELEEEFDRENPQYNKGGEHY
;
A
#
# COMPACT_ATOMS: atom_id res chain seq x y z
N MET A 1 20.41 21.16 23.53
CA MET A 1 19.16 20.73 22.89
C MET A 1 19.24 19.23 22.61
N SER A 2 18.25 18.48 23.02
CA SER A 2 18.16 17.06 22.69
C SER A 2 17.86 16.89 21.18
N GLN A 3 18.10 15.69 20.63
CA GLN A 3 17.77 15.40 19.24
C GLN A 3 16.25 15.60 18.99
N GLN A 4 15.42 15.23 19.93
CA GLN A 4 13.96 15.41 19.87
C GLN A 4 13.57 16.90 19.78
N GLU A 5 14.17 17.77 20.59
CA GLU A 5 13.92 19.22 20.51
C GLU A 5 14.33 19.81 19.16
N ILE A 6 15.45 19.35 18.60
CA ILE A 6 15.92 19.79 17.27
C ILE A 6 14.91 19.39 16.19
N LYS A 7 14.43 18.14 16.23
CA LYS A 7 13.46 17.63 15.23
C LYS A 7 12.09 18.28 15.38
N GLY A 8 11.64 18.52 16.62
CA GLY A 8 10.43 19.28 16.87
C GLY A 8 10.50 20.73 16.35
N ASN A 9 11.64 21.39 16.50
CA ASN A 9 11.85 22.72 15.95
C ASN A 9 11.93 22.71 14.42
N LEU A 10 12.54 21.69 13.82
CA LEU A 10 12.58 21.50 12.38
C LEU A 10 11.16 21.36 11.80
N ALA A 11 10.31 20.54 12.43
CA ALA A 11 8.93 20.36 11.99
C ALA A 11 8.15 21.68 11.97
N LYS A 12 8.21 22.44 13.06
CA LYS A 12 7.57 23.76 13.18
C LYS A 12 8.07 24.77 12.16
N LEU A 13 9.38 24.75 11.89
CA LEU A 13 10.00 25.65 10.92
C LEU A 13 9.56 25.32 9.49
N LEU A 14 9.54 24.03 9.14
CA LEU A 14 9.13 23.59 7.80
C LEU A 14 7.63 23.78 7.57
N ALA A 15 6.79 23.50 8.57
CA ALA A 15 5.35 23.69 8.47
C ALA A 15 4.93 25.15 8.40
N THR A 16 5.83 26.10 8.75
CA THR A 16 5.51 27.55 8.85
C THR A 16 4.40 27.85 9.87
N GLU A 17 4.12 26.93 10.75
CA GLU A 17 3.15 27.05 11.84
C GLU A 17 3.67 26.40 13.14
N ASN A 18 3.02 26.72 14.25
CA ASN A 18 3.38 26.16 15.55
C ASN A 18 2.67 24.83 15.78
N LEU A 19 3.13 23.77 15.12
CA LEU A 19 2.64 22.41 15.31
C LEU A 19 2.85 21.94 16.75
N VAL A 20 1.95 21.13 17.26
CA VAL A 20 2.19 20.32 18.46
C VAL A 20 2.99 19.10 18.03
N VAL A 21 4.21 18.96 18.57
CA VAL A 21 5.10 17.83 18.25
C VAL A 21 5.26 16.97 19.50
N GLU A 22 4.87 15.71 19.39
CA GLU A 22 4.95 14.71 20.44
C GLU A 22 5.88 13.58 20.05
N HIS A 23 6.56 12.98 21.04
CA HIS A 23 7.35 11.78 20.84
C HIS A 23 6.72 10.64 21.63
N ARG A 24 6.38 9.57 20.94
CA ARG A 24 5.68 8.40 21.52
C ARG A 24 6.28 7.08 21.06
N ASN A 25 5.97 6.00 21.77
CA ASN A 25 6.28 4.64 21.31
C ASN A 25 5.22 4.22 20.27
N VAL A 26 5.45 4.61 19.04
CA VAL A 26 4.61 4.30 17.86
C VAL A 26 5.47 3.64 16.79
N PRO A 27 4.91 2.82 15.90
CA PRO A 27 5.67 2.10 14.88
C PRO A 27 6.27 3.04 13.83
N THR A 28 5.62 4.16 13.53
CA THR A 28 6.09 5.16 12.57
C THR A 28 5.66 6.57 12.99
N ALA A 29 6.09 7.59 12.25
CA ALA A 29 5.59 8.96 12.40
C ALA A 29 4.17 9.05 11.85
N GLN A 30 3.40 10.02 12.36
CA GLN A 30 2.05 10.29 11.89
C GLN A 30 1.66 11.75 12.17
N PHE A 31 0.87 12.33 11.28
CA PHE A 31 0.31 13.67 11.45
C PHE A 31 -1.22 13.61 11.45
N ASN A 32 -1.83 14.17 12.48
CA ASN A 32 -3.28 14.31 12.54
C ASN A 32 -3.69 15.68 11.98
N VAL A 33 -4.41 15.68 10.86
CA VAL A 33 -4.80 16.91 10.14
C VAL A 33 -5.82 17.74 10.91
N ASP A 34 -6.67 17.11 11.72
CA ASP A 34 -7.70 17.78 12.52
C ASP A 34 -7.11 18.50 13.72
N THR A 35 -6.30 17.79 14.52
CA THR A 35 -5.72 18.30 15.76
C THR A 35 -4.40 19.03 15.54
N ARG A 36 -3.81 18.96 14.37
CA ARG A 36 -2.51 19.53 13.99
C ARG A 36 -1.37 19.02 14.90
N VAL A 37 -1.45 17.73 15.29
CA VAL A 37 -0.46 17.06 16.12
C VAL A 37 0.42 16.17 15.26
N LEU A 38 1.73 16.40 15.31
CA LEU A 38 2.75 15.54 14.74
C LEU A 38 3.28 14.60 15.82
N THR A 39 3.09 13.31 15.64
CA THR A 39 3.66 12.28 16.51
C THR A 39 4.89 11.66 15.83
N LEU A 40 6.02 11.70 16.51
CA LEU A 40 7.27 11.09 16.06
C LEU A 40 7.60 9.86 16.92
N PRO A 41 8.11 8.76 16.33
CA PRO A 41 8.47 7.58 17.08
C PRO A 41 9.72 7.80 17.94
N ASN A 42 9.80 7.08 19.06
CA ASN A 42 11.01 6.98 19.87
C ASN A 42 11.87 5.81 19.36
N TRP A 43 12.54 5.98 18.23
CA TRP A 43 13.41 4.96 17.67
C TRP A 43 14.87 5.20 18.08
N ASP A 44 15.37 4.37 19.00
CA ASP A 44 16.76 4.49 19.50
C ASP A 44 17.81 4.20 18.41
N LYS A 45 17.43 3.48 17.36
CA LYS A 45 18.35 3.05 16.29
C LYS A 45 18.22 3.86 14.99
N ALA A 46 17.20 4.71 14.87
CA ALA A 46 17.04 5.53 13.67
C ALA A 46 18.07 6.66 13.61
N SER A 47 18.70 6.81 12.46
CA SER A 47 19.64 7.91 12.23
C SER A 47 18.93 9.26 12.16
N SER A 48 19.72 10.34 12.27
CA SER A 48 19.20 11.70 12.10
C SER A 48 18.55 11.90 10.72
N ILE A 49 19.01 11.19 9.67
CA ILE A 49 18.48 11.32 8.32
C ILE A 49 17.11 10.68 8.19
N VAL A 50 16.86 9.54 8.85
CA VAL A 50 15.53 8.92 8.93
C VAL A 50 14.55 9.86 9.61
N TYR A 51 14.92 10.46 10.75
CA TYR A 51 14.05 11.42 11.42
C TYR A 51 13.80 12.67 10.58
N ASP A 52 14.78 13.19 9.83
CA ASP A 52 14.56 14.34 8.93
C ASP A 52 13.60 13.98 7.80
N MET A 53 13.68 12.75 7.29
CA MET A 53 12.75 12.23 6.28
C MET A 53 11.34 12.12 6.86
N LEU A 54 11.16 11.47 8.04
CA LEU A 54 9.85 11.35 8.70
C LEU A 54 9.22 12.72 8.98
N VAL A 55 9.98 13.65 9.54
CA VAL A 55 9.52 15.03 9.75
C VAL A 55 9.12 15.69 8.44
N GLY A 56 9.92 15.50 7.38
CA GLY A 56 9.62 16.06 6.06
C GLY A 56 8.33 15.49 5.47
N HIS A 57 8.09 14.20 5.64
CA HIS A 57 6.89 13.50 5.19
C HIS A 57 5.64 14.04 5.92
N GLU A 58 5.62 13.99 7.25
CA GLU A 58 4.45 14.41 8.04
C GLU A 58 4.15 15.92 7.92
N VAL A 59 5.18 16.75 7.79
CA VAL A 59 5.00 18.17 7.47
C VAL A 59 4.43 18.34 6.07
N GLY A 60 4.70 17.42 5.15
CA GLY A 60 4.05 17.36 3.83
C GLY A 60 2.53 17.25 3.96
N HIS A 61 2.05 16.33 4.78
CA HIS A 61 0.61 16.23 5.10
C HIS A 61 0.09 17.50 5.76
N ALA A 62 0.82 18.07 6.72
CA ALA A 62 0.42 19.30 7.39
C ALA A 62 0.24 20.49 6.42
N LEU A 63 1.04 20.55 5.36
CA LEU A 63 1.02 21.66 4.39
C LEU A 63 0.08 21.45 3.22
N PHE A 64 -0.12 20.20 2.79
CA PHE A 64 -0.69 19.93 1.47
C PHE A 64 -1.91 19.02 1.50
N THR A 65 -2.11 18.18 2.53
CA THR A 65 -3.30 17.33 2.64
C THR A 65 -4.47 18.16 3.19
N PRO A 66 -5.58 18.27 2.46
CA PRO A 66 -6.74 19.02 2.93
C PRO A 66 -7.44 18.27 4.07
N ASN A 67 -7.94 19.02 5.04
CA ASN A 67 -8.82 18.48 6.08
C ASN A 67 -10.27 18.47 5.55
N GLU A 68 -10.63 17.41 4.82
CA GLU A 68 -11.97 17.21 4.28
C GLU A 68 -12.38 15.74 4.32
N ASP A 69 -13.67 15.49 4.47
CA ASP A 69 -14.22 14.14 4.35
C ASP A 69 -14.32 13.74 2.87
N TRP A 70 -13.24 13.16 2.36
CA TRP A 70 -13.14 12.72 0.98
C TRP A 70 -13.96 11.46 0.67
N THR A 71 -14.38 10.69 1.69
CA THR A 71 -15.21 9.47 1.52
C THR A 71 -16.57 9.77 0.88
N LEU A 72 -16.99 11.04 0.93
CA LEU A 72 -18.17 11.53 0.24
C LEU A 72 -17.96 11.67 -1.28
N LYS A 73 -16.71 11.78 -1.74
CA LYS A 73 -16.35 11.99 -3.15
C LYS A 73 -16.12 10.69 -3.90
N VAL A 74 -15.39 9.75 -3.29
CA VAL A 74 -14.99 8.48 -3.92
C VAL A 74 -15.17 7.31 -2.94
N LYS A 75 -15.38 6.11 -3.50
CA LYS A 75 -15.46 4.86 -2.73
C LYS A 75 -14.24 4.01 -3.04
N VAL A 76 -13.21 4.17 -2.28
CA VAL A 76 -11.92 3.49 -2.44
C VAL A 76 -11.30 3.27 -1.06
N PRO A 77 -10.58 2.15 -0.83
CA PRO A 77 -9.88 1.93 0.43
C PRO A 77 -8.94 3.08 0.75
N GLN A 78 -8.89 3.49 2.02
CA GLN A 78 -8.06 4.60 2.48
C GLN A 78 -6.58 4.40 2.13
N SER A 79 -6.08 3.16 2.16
CA SER A 79 -4.72 2.81 1.77
C SER A 79 -4.34 3.27 0.37
N TYR A 80 -5.28 3.20 -0.60
CA TYR A 80 -5.04 3.70 -1.96
C TYR A 80 -4.85 5.21 -1.99
N VAL A 81 -5.70 5.93 -1.28
CA VAL A 81 -5.59 7.41 -1.17
C VAL A 81 -4.29 7.78 -0.49
N ASN A 82 -3.95 7.12 0.63
CA ASN A 82 -2.73 7.39 1.38
C ASN A 82 -1.47 7.21 0.51
N VAL A 83 -1.37 6.10 -0.22
CA VAL A 83 -0.20 5.85 -1.08
C VAL A 83 -0.03 6.94 -2.15
N ILE A 84 -1.09 7.31 -2.85
CA ILE A 84 -1.00 8.33 -3.91
C ILE A 84 -0.77 9.72 -3.33
N GLU A 85 -1.37 10.02 -2.17
CA GLU A 85 -1.14 11.26 -1.44
C GLU A 85 0.31 11.38 -0.97
N ASP A 86 0.90 10.31 -0.43
CA ASP A 86 2.31 10.25 -0.05
C ASP A 86 3.22 10.64 -1.22
N VAL A 87 2.98 10.06 -2.40
CA VAL A 87 3.75 10.40 -3.61
C VAL A 87 3.63 11.90 -3.92
N ARG A 88 2.41 12.45 -3.85
CA ARG A 88 2.14 13.87 -4.13
C ARG A 88 2.80 14.79 -3.12
N ILE A 89 2.57 14.58 -1.82
CA ILE A 89 3.10 15.47 -0.77
C ILE A 89 4.62 15.46 -0.72
N GLU A 90 5.25 14.29 -0.88
CA GLU A 90 6.71 14.21 -0.91
C GLU A 90 7.31 14.93 -2.10
N LYS A 91 6.69 14.83 -3.28
CA LYS A 91 7.08 15.59 -4.45
C LYS A 91 7.01 17.09 -4.17
N LEU A 92 5.88 17.56 -3.59
CA LEU A 92 5.70 18.97 -3.24
C LEU A 92 6.70 19.44 -2.18
N MET A 93 7.00 18.61 -1.17
CA MET A 93 8.03 18.90 -0.17
C MET A 93 9.43 18.99 -0.78
N LYS A 94 9.80 18.05 -1.64
CA LYS A 94 11.09 18.06 -2.36
C LYS A 94 11.22 19.26 -3.31
N ARG A 95 10.10 19.79 -3.80
CA ARG A 95 10.03 21.02 -4.62
C ARG A 95 10.15 22.28 -3.75
N LYS A 96 9.42 22.34 -2.64
CA LYS A 96 9.41 23.50 -1.72
C LYS A 96 10.72 23.59 -0.92
N TYR A 97 11.27 22.46 -0.49
CA TYR A 97 12.47 22.35 0.32
C TYR A 97 13.50 21.43 -0.35
N PRO A 98 14.28 21.90 -1.34
CA PRO A 98 15.20 21.04 -2.10
C PRO A 98 16.24 20.29 -1.23
N GLY A 99 16.58 20.82 -0.05
CA GLY A 99 17.47 20.17 0.90
C GLY A 99 16.95 18.82 1.43
N LEU A 100 15.63 18.65 1.50
CA LEU A 100 14.99 17.40 1.96
C LEU A 100 15.17 16.24 0.97
N ARG A 101 15.52 16.49 -0.30
CA ARG A 101 15.77 15.40 -1.27
C ARG A 101 16.80 14.39 -0.76
N LYS A 102 17.83 14.88 -0.09
CA LYS A 102 18.86 14.03 0.55
C LYS A 102 18.29 13.23 1.70
N SER A 103 17.45 13.84 2.53
CA SER A 103 16.83 13.18 3.68
C SER A 103 15.86 12.10 3.23
N PHE A 104 15.01 12.36 2.23
CA PHE A 104 14.13 11.36 1.66
C PHE A 104 14.91 10.19 1.05
N ALA A 105 15.88 10.45 0.17
CA ALA A 105 16.67 9.39 -0.45
C ALA A 105 17.47 8.56 0.56
N GLY A 106 18.14 9.22 1.52
CA GLY A 106 18.97 8.53 2.52
C GLY A 106 18.13 7.83 3.58
N GLY A 107 17.01 8.43 4.01
CA GLY A 107 16.11 7.85 5.01
C GLY A 107 15.45 6.58 4.50
N TYR A 108 14.90 6.59 3.29
CA TYR A 108 14.31 5.39 2.69
C TYR A 108 15.36 4.32 2.37
N ALA A 109 16.56 4.70 1.92
CA ALA A 109 17.63 3.74 1.72
C ALA A 109 18.06 3.04 3.02
N GLU A 110 18.12 3.79 4.14
CA GLU A 110 18.42 3.22 5.46
C GLU A 110 17.29 2.29 5.95
N LEU A 111 16.02 2.70 5.81
CA LEU A 111 14.87 1.86 6.16
C LEU A 111 14.86 0.57 5.34
N ASN A 112 15.10 0.65 4.04
CA ASN A 112 15.19 -0.52 3.18
C ASN A 112 16.36 -1.45 3.56
N ALA A 113 17.51 -0.90 3.93
CA ALA A 113 18.64 -1.70 4.41
C ALA A 113 18.37 -2.41 5.75
N LEU A 114 17.45 -1.88 6.55
CA LEU A 114 16.96 -2.48 7.80
C LEU A 114 15.78 -3.43 7.58
N ASP A 115 15.41 -3.68 6.33
CA ASP A 115 14.24 -4.47 5.92
C ASP A 115 12.91 -3.98 6.55
N PHE A 116 12.78 -2.67 6.70
CA PHE A 116 11.58 -2.06 7.26
C PHE A 116 10.33 -2.34 6.41
N PHE A 117 10.50 -2.51 5.10
CA PHE A 117 9.42 -2.80 4.16
C PHE A 117 9.17 -4.31 3.99
N GLU A 118 9.95 -5.17 4.67
CA GLU A 118 9.80 -6.63 4.67
C GLU A 118 9.77 -7.23 3.25
N ILE A 119 10.66 -6.74 2.35
CA ILE A 119 10.67 -7.12 0.92
C ILE A 119 11.90 -7.92 0.48
N GLN A 120 12.86 -8.19 1.36
CA GLN A 120 14.15 -8.77 0.95
C GLN A 120 14.05 -10.15 0.31
N ASP A 121 13.12 -10.99 0.80
CA ASP A 121 12.94 -12.36 0.34
C ASP A 121 11.57 -12.57 -0.35
N GLU A 122 10.84 -11.49 -0.66
CA GLU A 122 9.49 -11.53 -1.19
C GLU A 122 9.45 -11.46 -2.72
N ASN A 123 8.45 -12.14 -3.32
CA ASN A 123 8.18 -12.03 -4.74
C ASN A 123 7.34 -10.78 -5.02
N LEU A 124 7.98 -9.70 -5.42
CA LEU A 124 7.32 -8.40 -5.65
C LEU A 124 6.29 -8.43 -6.79
N GLU A 125 6.27 -9.45 -7.65
CA GLU A 125 5.25 -9.60 -8.69
C GLU A 125 3.88 -9.99 -8.10
N GLU A 126 3.87 -10.58 -6.89
CA GLU A 126 2.65 -10.98 -6.19
C GLU A 126 2.02 -9.86 -5.36
N PHE A 127 2.75 -8.75 -5.18
CA PHE A 127 2.23 -7.60 -4.43
C PHE A 127 1.14 -6.88 -5.22
N ALA A 128 0.15 -6.35 -4.52
CA ALA A 128 -0.88 -5.52 -5.12
C ALA A 128 -0.27 -4.32 -5.86
N LEU A 129 -0.90 -3.85 -6.93
CA LEU A 129 -0.39 -2.74 -7.73
C LEU A 129 -0.14 -1.48 -6.88
N ILE A 130 -1.03 -1.19 -5.93
CA ILE A 130 -0.89 -0.01 -5.05
C ILE A 130 0.35 -0.11 -4.16
N ASP A 131 0.67 -1.29 -3.65
CA ASP A 131 1.86 -1.53 -2.81
C ASP A 131 3.14 -1.43 -3.62
N ARG A 132 3.13 -1.96 -4.84
CA ARG A 132 4.26 -1.80 -5.78
C ARG A 132 4.49 -0.34 -6.14
N ILE A 133 3.43 0.46 -6.31
CA ILE A 133 3.53 1.92 -6.49
C ILE A 133 4.17 2.56 -5.25
N ASN A 134 3.70 2.23 -4.04
CA ASN A 134 4.27 2.74 -2.79
C ASN A 134 5.77 2.44 -2.68
N LEU A 135 6.15 1.17 -2.87
CA LEU A 135 7.55 0.73 -2.83
C LEU A 135 8.40 1.44 -3.89
N HIS A 136 7.89 1.61 -5.11
CA HIS A 136 8.61 2.29 -6.19
C HIS A 136 9.04 3.70 -5.79
N TYR A 137 8.17 4.47 -5.14
CA TYR A 137 8.48 5.84 -4.73
C TYR A 137 9.30 5.93 -3.43
N LYS A 138 9.17 4.96 -2.53
CA LYS A 138 9.91 4.92 -1.28
C LYS A 138 11.30 4.31 -1.43
N VAL A 139 11.41 3.14 -2.06
CA VAL A 139 12.69 2.44 -2.20
C VAL A 139 13.46 2.88 -3.46
N GLY A 140 12.74 3.40 -4.46
CA GLY A 140 13.33 3.96 -5.67
C GLY A 140 13.71 2.90 -6.72
N ALA A 141 14.35 3.38 -7.80
CA ALA A 141 14.68 2.58 -8.97
C ALA A 141 15.63 1.40 -8.69
N SER A 142 16.37 1.41 -7.59
CA SER A 142 17.29 0.33 -7.23
C SER A 142 16.58 -0.97 -6.84
N ALA A 143 15.34 -0.90 -6.38
CA ALA A 143 14.55 -2.07 -6.00
C ALA A 143 13.96 -2.81 -7.22
N LEU A 144 14.01 -2.21 -8.43
CA LEU A 144 13.51 -2.82 -9.67
C LEU A 144 12.09 -3.36 -9.56
N ILE A 145 11.21 -2.60 -8.92
CA ILE A 145 9.80 -2.99 -8.72
C ILE A 145 9.17 -3.33 -10.08
N PRO A 146 8.60 -4.54 -10.24
CA PRO A 146 8.02 -4.97 -11.52
C PRO A 146 6.69 -4.28 -11.79
N PHE A 147 6.45 -3.87 -13.04
CA PHE A 147 5.17 -3.35 -13.51
C PHE A 147 4.90 -3.89 -14.92
N ALA A 148 3.69 -4.37 -15.15
CA ALA A 148 3.18 -4.66 -16.48
C ALA A 148 3.08 -3.35 -17.32
N ASP A 149 3.04 -3.47 -18.65
CA ASP A 149 3.02 -2.28 -19.50
C ASP A 149 1.76 -1.42 -19.28
N GLU A 150 0.62 -2.06 -19.04
CA GLU A 150 -0.66 -1.40 -18.71
C GLU A 150 -0.65 -0.71 -17.33
N GLU A 151 0.17 -1.17 -16.38
CA GLU A 151 0.28 -0.59 -15.04
C GLU A 151 1.14 0.67 -15.01
N ARG A 152 2.08 0.81 -15.96
CA ARG A 152 3.04 1.93 -16.01
C ARG A 152 2.37 3.30 -16.13
N VAL A 153 1.17 3.34 -16.70
CA VAL A 153 0.41 4.59 -16.79
C VAL A 153 0.06 5.12 -15.40
N PHE A 154 -0.30 4.24 -14.45
CA PHE A 154 -0.65 4.64 -13.08
C PHE A 154 0.57 5.15 -12.31
N VAL A 155 1.72 4.48 -12.46
CA VAL A 155 3.01 4.95 -11.90
C VAL A 155 3.32 6.36 -12.40
N THR A 156 3.28 6.57 -13.72
CA THR A 156 3.57 7.89 -14.30
C THR A 156 2.56 8.96 -13.85
N ARG A 157 1.29 8.61 -13.71
CA ARG A 157 0.26 9.54 -13.24
C ARG A 157 0.45 9.90 -11.77
N ALA A 158 0.80 8.92 -10.91
CA ALA A 158 1.11 9.19 -9.50
C ALA A 158 2.23 10.22 -9.36
N GLU A 159 3.32 10.11 -10.15
CA GLU A 159 4.40 11.09 -10.18
C GLU A 159 3.91 12.50 -10.58
N ASN A 160 2.92 12.59 -11.47
CA ASN A 160 2.44 13.87 -12.01
C ASN A 160 1.26 14.48 -11.24
N THR A 161 0.71 13.80 -10.23
CA THR A 161 -0.40 14.29 -9.41
C THR A 161 -0.02 15.57 -8.66
N GLU A 162 -0.79 16.64 -8.83
CA GLU A 162 -0.54 17.96 -8.21
C GLU A 162 -1.60 18.33 -7.16
N THR A 163 -2.84 17.89 -7.34
CA THR A 163 -3.98 18.23 -6.49
C THR A 163 -4.52 17.00 -5.75
N PHE A 164 -5.20 17.21 -4.63
CA PHE A 164 -5.82 16.13 -3.88
C PHE A 164 -6.99 15.48 -4.64
N ASP A 165 -7.75 16.24 -5.42
CA ASP A 165 -8.80 15.66 -6.28
C ASP A 165 -8.23 14.73 -7.36
N GLU A 166 -7.01 15.00 -7.88
CA GLU A 166 -6.31 14.07 -8.76
C GLU A 166 -5.86 12.80 -8.03
N VAL A 167 -5.50 12.91 -6.73
CA VAL A 167 -5.21 11.73 -5.88
C VAL A 167 -6.43 10.82 -5.80
N LEU A 168 -7.59 11.39 -5.45
CA LEU A 168 -8.83 10.64 -5.32
C LEU A 168 -9.24 9.95 -6.63
N SER A 169 -9.17 10.70 -7.75
CA SER A 169 -9.47 10.16 -9.07
C SER A 169 -8.54 9.00 -9.45
N LEU A 170 -7.24 9.17 -9.22
CA LEU A 170 -6.26 8.14 -9.55
C LEU A 170 -6.39 6.90 -8.67
N ALA A 171 -6.64 7.06 -7.38
CA ALA A 171 -6.87 5.96 -6.44
C ALA A 171 -8.09 5.12 -6.88
N GLU A 172 -9.19 5.78 -7.24
CA GLU A 172 -10.39 5.11 -7.74
C GLU A 172 -10.12 4.36 -9.06
N GLU A 173 -9.40 4.96 -9.99
CA GLU A 173 -9.06 4.33 -11.27
C GLU A 173 -8.16 3.09 -11.08
N ILE A 174 -7.18 3.16 -10.17
CA ILE A 174 -6.32 2.01 -9.84
C ILE A 174 -7.17 0.88 -9.26
N ARG A 175 -8.08 1.16 -8.32
CA ARG A 175 -9.00 0.17 -7.76
C ARG A 175 -9.84 -0.49 -8.84
N GLN A 176 -10.48 0.29 -9.71
CA GLN A 176 -11.30 -0.23 -10.80
C GLN A 176 -10.51 -1.11 -11.76
N PHE A 177 -9.28 -0.73 -12.06
CA PHE A 177 -8.37 -1.52 -12.90
C PHE A 177 -8.05 -2.87 -12.28
N VAL A 178 -7.69 -2.89 -10.98
CA VAL A 178 -7.38 -4.13 -10.24
C VAL A 178 -8.61 -5.04 -10.17
N GLU A 179 -9.79 -4.51 -9.86
CA GLU A 179 -11.03 -5.28 -9.85
C GLU A 179 -11.38 -5.88 -11.21
N ALA A 180 -11.15 -5.13 -12.29
CA ALA A 180 -11.39 -5.63 -13.64
C ALA A 180 -10.44 -6.79 -13.98
N GLN A 181 -9.16 -6.70 -13.62
CA GLN A 181 -8.19 -7.78 -13.81
C GLN A 181 -8.56 -9.04 -13.01
N GLN A 182 -8.98 -8.87 -11.75
CA GLN A 182 -9.41 -10.01 -10.92
C GLN A 182 -10.62 -10.73 -11.50
N LYS A 183 -11.63 -9.98 -11.99
CA LYS A 183 -12.82 -10.57 -12.65
C LYS A 183 -12.44 -11.34 -13.90
N GLU A 184 -11.55 -10.81 -14.71
CA GLU A 184 -11.07 -11.48 -15.94
C GLU A 184 -10.31 -12.78 -15.60
N GLN A 185 -9.47 -12.76 -14.59
CA GLN A 185 -8.75 -13.95 -14.13
C GLN A 185 -9.69 -15.04 -13.60
N GLN A 186 -10.72 -14.66 -12.83
CA GLN A 186 -11.73 -15.59 -12.32
C GLN A 186 -12.53 -16.23 -13.46
N GLN A 187 -12.94 -15.45 -14.47
CA GLN A 187 -13.66 -15.97 -15.64
C GLN A 187 -12.81 -16.97 -16.44
N ASN A 188 -11.55 -16.64 -16.70
CA ASN A 188 -10.61 -17.52 -17.41
C ASN A 188 -10.36 -18.84 -16.66
N GLN A 189 -10.30 -18.82 -15.32
CA GLN A 189 -10.19 -20.02 -14.50
C GLN A 189 -11.43 -20.90 -14.57
N GLN A 190 -12.64 -20.31 -14.55
CA GLN A 190 -13.89 -21.04 -14.69
C GLN A 190 -14.02 -21.70 -16.05
N GLU A 191 -13.72 -21.00 -17.15
CA GLU A 191 -13.72 -21.55 -18.50
C GLU A 191 -12.70 -22.69 -18.68
N SER A 192 -11.53 -22.55 -18.09
CA SER A 192 -10.50 -23.59 -18.13
C SER A 192 -10.91 -24.84 -17.35
N SER A 193 -11.66 -24.69 -16.26
CA SER A 193 -12.18 -25.81 -15.46
C SER A 193 -13.29 -26.56 -16.21
N LEU A 194 -14.20 -25.85 -16.88
CA LEU A 194 -15.27 -26.46 -17.68
C LEU A 194 -14.71 -27.25 -18.86
N ASN A 195 -13.70 -26.71 -19.55
CA ASN A 195 -13.08 -27.40 -20.71
C ASN A 195 -12.30 -28.66 -20.31
N ASN A 196 -11.83 -28.75 -19.05
CA ASN A 196 -11.15 -29.96 -18.54
C ASN A 196 -12.12 -31.06 -18.13
N GLU A 197 -13.37 -30.75 -17.78
CA GLU A 197 -14.40 -31.77 -17.48
C GLU A 197 -14.96 -32.44 -18.73
N ASP A 198 -15.16 -31.68 -19.82
CA ASP A 198 -15.60 -32.26 -21.10
C ASP A 198 -14.55 -33.18 -21.77
N GLY A 199 -13.27 -32.89 -21.57
CA GLY A 199 -12.16 -33.75 -22.07
C GLY A 199 -12.02 -35.09 -21.33
N LYS A 200 -12.66 -35.27 -20.17
CA LYS A 200 -12.58 -36.49 -19.34
C LYS A 200 -13.70 -37.49 -19.63
N LEU A 201 -14.74 -37.07 -20.35
CA LEU A 201 -15.90 -37.90 -20.66
C LEU A 201 -15.74 -38.76 -21.93
N GLU A 202 -14.74 -38.51 -22.80
CA GLU A 202 -14.58 -39.28 -24.06
C GLU A 202 -13.59 -40.44 -23.98
N LEU A 203 -12.96 -40.73 -22.83
CA LEU A 203 -11.91 -41.79 -22.71
C LEU A 203 -12.28 -43.03 -21.88
N ASN A 204 -13.55 -43.24 -21.52
CA ASN A 204 -13.96 -44.45 -20.80
C ASN A 204 -15.08 -45.22 -21.51
N GLN A 205 -14.77 -45.79 -22.68
CA GLN A 205 -15.43 -46.97 -23.20
C GLN A 205 -14.36 -47.97 -23.67
N ASP A 206 -14.01 -48.87 -22.81
CA ASP A 206 -13.77 -50.30 -22.96
C ASP A 206 -12.78 -50.83 -21.91
N GLY A 207 -13.21 -51.90 -21.19
CA GLY A 207 -12.27 -52.78 -20.49
C GLY A 207 -12.68 -53.18 -19.07
N GLN A 208 -13.39 -54.28 -19.00
CA GLN A 208 -13.71 -55.08 -17.77
C GLN A 208 -12.47 -55.46 -16.97
N GLY A 209 -12.68 -55.52 -15.60
CA GLY A 209 -12.00 -56.58 -14.82
C GLY A 209 -11.44 -56.20 -13.46
N GLU A 210 -12.16 -56.63 -12.44
CA GLU A 210 -11.70 -57.20 -11.14
C GLU A 210 -11.30 -56.26 -9.98
N GLU A 211 -11.93 -56.62 -8.88
CA GLU A 211 -11.90 -56.11 -7.51
C GLU A 211 -10.53 -56.08 -6.85
N SER A 212 -10.30 -55.05 -6.03
CA SER A 212 -9.85 -55.24 -4.64
C SER A 212 -9.97 -53.92 -3.85
N ASP A 213 -10.63 -54.10 -2.71
CA ASP A 213 -10.83 -53.27 -1.54
C ASP A 213 -9.53 -52.65 -1.03
N ASP A 214 -9.52 -51.35 -0.78
CA ASP A 214 -9.10 -50.80 0.51
C ASP A 214 -9.41 -49.28 0.62
N THR A 215 -9.91 -48.95 1.78
CA THR A 215 -10.45 -47.72 2.29
C THR A 215 -9.35 -46.71 2.56
N GLU A 216 -9.48 -45.48 2.05
CA GLU A 216 -9.09 -44.31 2.84
C GLU A 216 -9.87 -43.06 2.42
N LYS A 217 -10.56 -42.51 3.41
CA LYS A 217 -11.34 -41.27 3.34
C LYS A 217 -10.42 -40.08 3.27
N GLN A 218 -10.48 -39.33 2.18
CA GLN A 218 -10.08 -37.89 2.20
C GLN A 218 -11.31 -37.04 1.94
N GLN A 219 -11.60 -36.19 2.93
CA GLN A 219 -12.66 -35.20 2.92
C GLN A 219 -12.35 -34.14 1.84
N GLN A 220 -13.21 -34.07 0.85
CA GLN A 220 -13.33 -32.87 -0.01
C GLN A 220 -14.09 -31.82 0.79
N GLN A 221 -13.39 -30.78 1.20
CA GLN A 221 -14.02 -29.49 1.54
C GLN A 221 -14.37 -28.77 0.22
N GLN A 222 -15.64 -28.75 -0.08
CA GLN A 222 -16.25 -27.93 -1.11
C GLN A 222 -16.32 -26.50 -0.58
N SER A 223 -15.47 -25.62 -1.06
CA SER A 223 -15.64 -24.16 -0.90
C SER A 223 -16.67 -23.70 -1.90
N GLN A 224 -17.88 -23.46 -1.46
CA GLN A 224 -18.87 -22.67 -2.18
C GLN A 224 -18.44 -21.19 -2.13
N SER A 225 -17.92 -20.67 -3.24
CA SER A 225 -17.77 -19.24 -3.44
C SER A 225 -19.11 -18.70 -3.92
N GLY A 226 -19.89 -18.17 -2.99
CA GLY A 226 -20.96 -17.24 -3.29
C GLY A 226 -20.36 -15.87 -3.48
N GLY A 227 -20.58 -15.24 -4.64
CA GLY A 227 -20.20 -13.83 -4.82
C GLY A 227 -21.18 -12.96 -4.04
N ASP A 228 -20.82 -12.62 -2.82
CA ASP A 228 -21.42 -11.52 -2.09
C ASP A 228 -20.59 -10.27 -2.37
N ASP A 229 -21.26 -9.17 -2.73
CA ASP A 229 -20.66 -7.83 -2.78
C ASP A 229 -20.15 -7.51 -1.37
N LEU A 230 -18.84 -7.59 -1.17
CA LEU A 230 -18.22 -7.25 0.10
C LEU A 230 -18.47 -5.76 0.39
N THR A 231 -18.81 -5.48 1.63
CA THR A 231 -18.97 -4.10 2.10
C THR A 231 -17.60 -3.40 2.16
N ASP A 232 -17.59 -2.06 2.16
CA ASP A 232 -16.35 -1.28 2.27
C ASP A 232 -15.52 -1.68 3.52
N GLU A 233 -16.18 -2.03 4.64
CA GLU A 233 -15.54 -2.53 5.86
C GLU A 233 -14.92 -3.93 5.67
N GLU A 234 -15.58 -4.81 4.93
CA GLU A 234 -15.06 -6.17 4.64
C GLU A 234 -13.88 -6.12 3.65
N LEU A 235 -13.87 -5.17 2.71
CA LEU A 235 -12.73 -4.93 1.83
C LEU A 235 -11.51 -4.37 2.58
N GLU A 236 -11.72 -3.48 3.55
CA GLU A 236 -10.66 -2.99 4.44
C GLU A 236 -10.14 -4.12 5.34
N GLU A 237 -11.02 -4.94 5.94
CA GLU A 237 -10.61 -6.08 6.76
C GLU A 237 -9.86 -7.16 5.95
N GLU A 238 -10.24 -7.38 4.69
CA GLU A 238 -9.55 -8.34 3.82
C GLU A 238 -8.18 -7.81 3.40
N PHE A 239 -8.08 -6.53 3.03
CA PHE A 239 -6.82 -5.86 2.73
C PHE A 239 -5.88 -5.89 3.94
N ASP A 240 -6.40 -5.57 5.13
CA ASP A 240 -5.65 -5.57 6.38
C ASP A 240 -5.19 -6.97 6.79
N ARG A 241 -5.95 -8.01 6.44
CA ARG A 241 -5.60 -9.42 6.67
C ARG A 241 -4.50 -9.89 5.74
N GLU A 242 -4.52 -9.43 4.49
CA GLU A 242 -3.51 -9.78 3.48
C GLU A 242 -2.22 -8.95 3.60
N ASN A 243 -2.31 -7.75 4.20
CA ASN A 243 -1.19 -6.82 4.34
C ASN A 243 -1.02 -6.30 5.78
N PRO A 244 -0.77 -7.16 6.76
CA PRO A 244 -0.69 -6.79 8.18
C PRO A 244 0.41 -5.76 8.50
N GLN A 245 1.40 -5.58 7.64
CA GLN A 245 2.47 -4.61 7.79
C GLN A 245 2.02 -3.16 7.56
N TYR A 246 0.98 -2.93 6.75
CA TYR A 246 0.46 -1.58 6.49
C TYR A 246 -0.48 -1.09 7.58
N ASN A 247 -1.07 -2.01 8.35
CA ASN A 247 -1.96 -1.68 9.48
C ASN A 247 -1.23 -1.27 10.76
N LYS A 248 0.09 -1.40 10.82
CA LYS A 248 0.89 -0.98 11.98
C LYS A 248 1.03 0.54 12.12
N GLY A 249 0.50 1.33 11.19
CA GLY A 249 0.59 2.79 11.18
C GLY A 249 -0.71 3.54 10.92
N GLY A 250 -1.83 2.84 10.76
CA GLY A 250 -3.10 3.43 10.27
C GLY A 250 -4.24 3.44 11.26
N GLU A 251 -4.06 3.97 12.46
CA GLU A 251 -5.20 4.43 13.25
C GLU A 251 -5.19 5.95 13.32
N HIS A 252 -6.28 6.52 12.81
CA HIS A 252 -6.78 7.90 12.90
C HIS A 252 -6.36 8.87 11.80
N TYR A 253 -7.24 8.93 10.79
CA TYR A 253 -7.63 10.21 10.21
C TYR A 253 -9.07 10.54 10.61
#